data_7aed5d29c1982f546e4547b6c7438fe3
#
_entry.id   7aed5d29c1982f546e4547b6c7438fe3
#
_cell.length_a   1.000
_cell.length_b   1.000
_cell.length_c   1.000
_cell.angle_alpha   90.00
_cell.angle_beta   90.00
_cell.angle_gamma   90.00
#
_symmetry.space_group_name_H-M   'P 1'
#
loop_
_entity.id
_entity.type
_entity.pdbx_description
1 polymer ?
#
loop_
_entity_poly.entity_id
_entity_poly.type
_entity_poly.pdbx_seq_one_letter_code
_entity_poly.pdbx_strand_id
1 'polypeptide(L)'
;NQPMVKISLEEQKKDSTFTFCRVDRIHPDNDGQMVMAYLFLKAQGLAGNEVADVTIDANDSKAINHKNCKISKLKKEEGSLSFDYLAKALPYPLDSIPRHGWGNKRSQRDAMRLVPFMEEFNQERLQIANLEDGLYRLTIDGLLIDEVSSERLANGINLADYPNTPQYQQAMKIMYLNEERFEVEKRFREYLWTEYSFLKKEGMLF
;
A
#
# COMPACT_ATOMS: atom_id res chain seq x y z
N ASN A 1 5.01 19.28 11.07
CA ASN A 1 5.37 20.04 9.86
C ASN A 1 6.88 20.07 9.55
N GLN A 2 7.79 20.09 10.56
CA GLN A 2 9.24 20.17 10.31
C GLN A 2 9.80 19.07 9.38
N PRO A 3 9.49 17.77 9.56
CA PRO A 3 10.00 16.74 8.64
C PRO A 3 9.56 16.93 7.19
N MET A 4 8.32 17.36 6.95
CA MET A 4 7.81 17.61 5.61
C MET A 4 8.51 18.81 4.95
N VAL A 5 8.77 19.87 5.71
CA VAL A 5 9.55 21.02 5.25
C VAL A 5 10.96 20.61 4.88
N LYS A 6 11.61 19.75 5.66
CA LYS A 6 12.96 19.24 5.37
C LYS A 6 12.99 18.48 4.03
N ILE A 7 12.05 17.56 3.81
CA ILE A 7 11.94 16.84 2.52
C ILE A 7 11.74 17.83 1.37
N SER A 8 10.84 18.81 1.54
CA SER A 8 10.60 19.84 0.51
C SER A 8 11.87 20.61 0.15
N LEU A 9 12.64 21.04 1.16
CA LEU A 9 13.90 21.77 0.94
C LEU A 9 14.97 20.91 0.25
N GLU A 10 15.05 19.62 0.57
CA GLU A 10 15.97 18.71 -0.12
C GLU A 10 15.58 18.49 -1.59
N GLU A 11 14.30 18.34 -1.88
CA GLU A 11 13.82 18.23 -3.26
C GLU A 11 14.00 19.54 -4.04
N GLN A 12 13.82 20.69 -3.40
CA GLN A 12 14.05 22.01 -4.02
C GLN A 12 15.51 22.28 -4.38
N LYS A 13 16.47 21.57 -3.80
CA LYS A 13 17.87 21.62 -4.27
C LYS A 13 18.05 20.99 -5.66
N LYS A 14 17.17 20.03 -6.02
CA LYS A 14 17.19 19.32 -7.32
C LYS A 14 16.30 20.03 -8.33
N ASP A 15 15.15 20.50 -7.89
CA ASP A 15 14.15 21.23 -8.66
C ASP A 15 13.58 22.38 -7.82
N SER A 16 14.02 23.60 -8.09
CA SER A 16 13.61 24.80 -7.34
C SER A 16 12.10 25.06 -7.40
N THR A 17 11.38 24.44 -8.34
CA THR A 17 9.91 24.55 -8.47
C THR A 17 9.16 23.53 -7.65
N PHE A 18 9.84 22.54 -7.05
CA PHE A 18 9.21 21.47 -6.30
C PHE A 18 8.32 22.01 -5.17
N THR A 19 7.14 21.46 -5.07
CA THR A 19 6.20 21.68 -3.96
C THR A 19 5.36 20.41 -3.77
N PHE A 20 5.03 20.09 -2.53
CA PHE A 20 4.04 19.05 -2.21
C PHE A 20 2.61 19.46 -2.58
N CYS A 21 2.38 20.75 -2.76
CA CYS A 21 1.08 21.29 -3.05
C CYS A 21 0.85 21.37 -4.56
N ARG A 22 -0.40 21.55 -4.93
CA ARG A 22 -0.83 21.92 -6.27
C ARG A 22 -0.43 23.36 -6.61
N VAL A 23 -0.92 23.85 -7.74
CA VAL A 23 -0.65 25.21 -8.21
C VAL A 23 -1.07 26.30 -7.22
N ASP A 24 -2.05 26.03 -6.35
CA ASP A 24 -2.51 26.94 -5.31
C ASP A 24 -1.55 27.05 -4.11
N ARG A 25 -0.54 26.17 -4.01
CA ARG A 25 0.44 26.09 -2.93
C ARG A 25 -0.15 25.93 -1.52
N ILE A 26 -1.39 25.51 -1.42
CA ILE A 26 -2.14 25.33 -0.16
C ILE A 26 -2.52 23.87 0.01
N HIS A 27 -3.16 23.28 -0.98
CA HIS A 27 -3.66 21.92 -0.91
C HIS A 27 -2.60 20.93 -1.40
N PRO A 28 -2.17 19.97 -0.58
CA PRO A 28 -1.24 18.94 -1.00
C PRO A 28 -1.80 18.12 -2.17
N ASP A 29 -0.95 17.75 -3.10
CA ASP A 29 -1.22 16.73 -4.11
C ASP A 29 -1.22 15.33 -3.47
N ASN A 30 -1.55 14.27 -4.21
CA ASN A 30 -1.68 12.93 -3.64
C ASN A 30 -0.37 12.42 -3.03
N ASP A 31 0.78 12.75 -3.63
CA ASP A 31 2.08 12.46 -3.03
C ASP A 31 2.32 13.22 -1.71
N GLY A 32 1.92 14.49 -1.66
CA GLY A 32 1.99 15.30 -0.45
C GLY A 32 1.08 14.76 0.67
N GLN A 33 -0.13 14.32 0.34
CA GLN A 33 -1.04 13.66 1.27
C GLN A 33 -0.42 12.35 1.81
N MET A 34 0.19 11.56 0.93
CA MET A 34 0.83 10.31 1.29
C MET A 34 2.04 10.51 2.20
N VAL A 35 2.88 11.53 1.94
CA VAL A 35 3.99 11.91 2.83
C VAL A 35 3.48 12.36 4.21
N MET A 36 2.38 13.11 4.26
CA MET A 36 1.75 13.51 5.52
C MET A 36 1.28 12.29 6.31
N ALA A 37 0.58 11.34 5.64
CA ALA A 37 0.11 10.11 6.26
C ALA A 37 1.28 9.28 6.81
N TYR A 38 2.34 9.10 6.01
CA TYR A 38 3.56 8.41 6.44
C TYR A 38 4.17 9.04 7.71
N LEU A 39 4.38 10.35 7.72
CA LEU A 39 4.97 11.05 8.86
C LEU A 39 4.09 10.98 10.10
N PHE A 40 2.78 11.04 9.93
CA PHE A 40 1.82 10.91 11.02
C PHE A 40 1.86 9.51 11.65
N LEU A 41 1.80 8.46 10.84
CA LEU A 41 1.87 7.08 11.31
C LEU A 41 3.22 6.77 11.97
N LYS A 42 4.31 7.29 11.41
CA LYS A 42 5.65 7.15 11.98
C LYS A 42 5.77 7.82 13.34
N ALA A 43 5.19 9.00 13.50
CA ALA A 43 5.18 9.72 14.79
C ALA A 43 4.36 8.98 15.86
N GLN A 44 3.43 8.13 15.47
CA GLN A 44 2.67 7.25 16.38
C GLN A 44 3.41 5.95 16.74
N GLY A 45 4.62 5.74 16.22
CA GLY A 45 5.40 4.51 16.47
C GLY A 45 4.90 3.28 15.74
N LEU A 46 4.17 3.45 14.63
CA LEU A 46 3.59 2.34 13.87
C LEU A 46 4.51 1.80 12.79
N ALA A 47 5.67 2.43 12.56
CA ALA A 47 6.68 1.94 11.62
C ALA A 47 7.25 0.58 12.05
N GLY A 48 7.58 -0.28 11.09
CA GLY A 48 8.14 -1.61 11.31
C GLY A 48 7.11 -2.71 11.58
N ASN A 49 5.81 -2.40 11.50
CA ASN A 49 4.76 -3.42 11.50
C ASN A 49 4.61 -4.00 10.10
N GLU A 50 4.88 -5.29 9.97
CA GLU A 50 4.78 -5.99 8.69
C GLU A 50 3.32 -6.38 8.39
N VAL A 51 2.96 -6.34 7.13
CA VAL A 51 1.71 -6.93 6.61
C VAL A 51 1.73 -8.44 6.89
N ALA A 52 2.82 -9.09 6.48
CA ALA A 52 3.17 -10.46 6.86
C ALA A 52 4.65 -10.71 6.61
N ASP A 53 5.22 -11.71 7.30
CA ASP A 53 6.56 -12.20 7.03
C ASP A 53 6.54 -13.74 7.04
N VAL A 54 6.96 -14.34 5.92
CA VAL A 54 6.99 -15.78 5.71
C VAL A 54 8.40 -16.20 5.30
N THR A 55 8.98 -17.14 6.04
CA THR A 55 10.22 -17.80 5.66
C THR A 55 10.01 -19.32 5.64
N ILE A 56 10.28 -19.93 4.49
CA ILE A 56 10.15 -21.39 4.28
C ILE A 56 11.52 -21.96 3.93
N ASP A 57 11.85 -23.10 4.53
CA ASP A 57 12.96 -23.95 4.09
C ASP A 57 12.45 -25.00 3.09
N ALA A 58 12.94 -24.93 1.85
CA ALA A 58 12.53 -25.85 0.80
C ALA A 58 13.11 -27.26 0.98
N ASN A 59 14.23 -27.43 1.69
CA ASN A 59 14.79 -28.77 1.96
C ASN A 59 13.92 -29.56 2.93
N ASP A 60 13.56 -28.93 4.03
CA ASP A 60 12.81 -29.57 5.11
C ASP A 60 11.29 -29.46 4.92
N SER A 61 10.85 -28.72 3.90
CA SER A 61 9.43 -28.39 3.68
C SER A 61 8.77 -27.85 4.95
N LYS A 62 9.47 -26.90 5.60
CA LYS A 62 9.09 -26.35 6.91
C LYS A 62 9.01 -24.83 6.86
N ALA A 63 7.95 -24.27 7.42
CA ALA A 63 7.88 -22.86 7.70
C ALA A 63 8.78 -22.54 8.91
N ILE A 64 9.87 -21.78 8.68
CA ILE A 64 10.81 -21.35 9.72
C ILE A 64 10.23 -20.17 10.50
N ASN A 65 9.59 -19.23 9.77
CA ASN A 65 8.95 -18.06 10.34
C ASN A 65 7.62 -17.78 9.61
N HIS A 66 6.60 -17.37 10.38
CA HIS A 66 5.33 -16.90 9.83
C HIS A 66 4.71 -15.87 10.77
N LYS A 67 5.02 -14.61 10.56
CA LYS A 67 4.55 -13.50 11.39
C LYS A 67 3.35 -12.83 10.71
N ASN A 68 2.34 -12.52 11.50
CA ASN A 68 1.07 -11.90 11.06
C ASN A 68 0.32 -12.68 9.96
N CYS A 69 0.57 -13.97 9.83
CA CYS A 69 -0.10 -14.87 8.89
C CYS A 69 -0.20 -16.28 9.45
N LYS A 70 -0.86 -17.16 8.69
CA LYS A 70 -0.92 -18.60 8.95
C LYS A 70 -0.49 -19.34 7.69
N ILE A 71 0.40 -20.31 7.83
CA ILE A 71 0.81 -21.24 6.79
C ILE A 71 0.24 -22.61 7.07
N SER A 72 -0.27 -23.28 6.07
CA SER A 72 -0.78 -24.66 6.16
C SER A 72 -0.61 -25.40 4.84
N LYS A 73 -0.75 -26.71 4.87
CA LYS A 73 -0.64 -27.62 3.71
C LYS A 73 0.64 -27.43 2.91
N LEU A 74 1.75 -27.13 3.59
CA LEU A 74 3.05 -27.03 2.95
C LEU A 74 3.46 -28.39 2.38
N LYS A 75 3.72 -28.44 1.07
CA LYS A 75 4.12 -29.63 0.33
C LYS A 75 5.25 -29.29 -0.63
N LYS A 76 6.22 -30.20 -0.71
CA LYS A 76 7.24 -30.21 -1.76
C LYS A 76 6.97 -31.38 -2.68
N GLU A 77 6.84 -31.12 -3.94
CA GLU A 77 6.78 -32.12 -5.01
C GLU A 77 7.95 -31.88 -5.95
N GLU A 78 8.20 -32.79 -6.87
CA GLU A 78 9.32 -32.65 -7.80
C GLU A 78 9.23 -31.30 -8.57
N GLY A 79 10.23 -30.44 -8.31
CA GLY A 79 10.34 -29.11 -8.93
C GLY A 79 9.35 -28.05 -8.42
N SER A 80 8.52 -28.34 -7.41
CA SER A 80 7.53 -27.37 -6.90
C SER A 80 7.42 -27.34 -5.37
N LEU A 81 7.05 -26.18 -4.85
CA LEU A 81 6.70 -25.96 -3.44
C LEU A 81 5.35 -25.27 -3.38
N SER A 82 4.40 -25.82 -2.65
CA SER A 82 3.06 -25.25 -2.49
C SER A 82 2.63 -25.18 -1.03
N PHE A 83 1.81 -24.18 -0.70
CA PHE A 83 1.25 -23.99 0.64
C PHE A 83 0.03 -23.09 0.60
N ASP A 84 -0.84 -23.25 1.60
CA ASP A 84 -1.89 -22.27 1.86
C ASP A 84 -1.33 -21.14 2.73
N TYR A 85 -1.59 -19.91 2.33
CA TYR A 85 -1.18 -18.70 3.02
C TYR A 85 -2.41 -17.85 3.37
N LEU A 86 -2.55 -17.49 4.65
CA LEU A 86 -3.60 -16.61 5.14
C LEU A 86 -2.97 -15.46 5.93
N ALA A 87 -2.85 -14.29 5.31
CA ALA A 87 -2.44 -13.07 5.98
C ALA A 87 -3.56 -12.53 6.90
N LYS A 88 -3.16 -11.85 7.98
CA LYS A 88 -4.09 -11.16 8.89
C LYS A 88 -4.29 -9.69 8.51
N ALA A 89 -3.53 -9.18 7.57
CA ALA A 89 -3.62 -7.84 7.02
C ALA A 89 -3.48 -7.89 5.51
N LEU A 90 -3.97 -6.87 4.83
CA LEU A 90 -3.76 -6.65 3.40
C LEU A 90 -2.63 -5.63 3.21
N PRO A 91 -1.87 -5.71 2.11
CA PRO A 91 -0.93 -4.66 1.75
C PRO A 91 -1.68 -3.36 1.48
N TYR A 92 -1.03 -2.22 1.75
CA TYR A 92 -1.58 -0.94 1.34
C TYR A 92 -1.50 -0.80 -0.18
N PRO A 93 -2.61 -0.58 -0.87
CA PRO A 93 -2.64 -0.49 -2.33
C PRO A 93 -2.24 0.91 -2.77
N LEU A 94 -0.99 1.09 -3.19
CA LEU A 94 -0.50 2.36 -3.72
C LEU A 94 -1.14 2.64 -5.08
N ASP A 95 -1.98 3.65 -5.13
CA ASP A 95 -2.56 4.09 -6.39
C ASP A 95 -1.52 4.82 -7.23
N SER A 96 -1.38 4.40 -8.49
CA SER A 96 -0.51 5.02 -9.48
C SER A 96 -1.22 6.09 -10.32
N ILE A 97 -2.52 6.28 -10.11
CA ILE A 97 -3.34 7.25 -10.82
C ILE A 97 -3.58 8.46 -9.91
N PRO A 98 -3.31 9.69 -10.36
CA PRO A 98 -3.72 10.89 -9.62
C PRO A 98 -5.24 10.92 -9.48
N ARG A 99 -5.72 10.97 -8.23
CA ARG A 99 -7.16 10.93 -7.94
C ARG A 99 -7.56 12.10 -7.07
N HIS A 100 -8.83 12.43 -7.18
CA HIS A 100 -9.53 13.41 -6.36
C HIS A 100 -8.80 14.74 -6.18
N GLY A 101 -9.54 15.79 -6.23
CA GLY A 101 -9.03 17.12 -6.03
C GLY A 101 -8.93 17.92 -7.34
N TRP A 102 -8.70 19.17 -7.15
CA TRP A 102 -8.78 20.20 -8.18
C TRP A 102 -7.45 20.30 -8.92
N GLY A 103 -7.21 19.36 -9.87
CA GLY A 103 -6.02 19.37 -10.71
C GLY A 103 -4.80 18.67 -10.11
N ASN A 104 -5.01 17.58 -9.35
CA ASN A 104 -3.92 16.71 -8.91
C ASN A 104 -3.20 16.11 -10.12
N LYS A 105 -1.89 16.12 -10.09
CA LYS A 105 -1.01 15.61 -11.17
C LYS A 105 -0.14 14.45 -10.74
N ARG A 106 0.11 14.33 -9.43
CA ARG A 106 0.95 13.28 -8.85
C ARG A 106 0.08 12.25 -8.15
N SER A 107 0.54 11.01 -8.15
CA SER A 107 -0.12 9.87 -7.51
C SER A 107 0.44 9.62 -6.11
N GLN A 108 -0.20 8.71 -5.36
CA GLN A 108 0.35 8.23 -4.09
C GLN A 108 1.70 7.52 -4.28
N ARG A 109 1.86 6.80 -5.40
CA ARG A 109 3.11 6.09 -5.72
C ARG A 109 4.29 7.05 -5.91
N ASP A 110 4.06 8.27 -6.35
CA ASP A 110 5.13 9.28 -6.49
C ASP A 110 5.76 9.67 -5.14
N ALA A 111 5.08 9.45 -4.02
CA ALA A 111 5.63 9.68 -2.69
C ALA A 111 6.72 8.67 -2.29
N MET A 112 6.79 7.50 -2.95
CA MET A 112 7.74 6.44 -2.59
C MET A 112 9.21 6.83 -2.80
N ARG A 113 9.48 7.79 -3.66
CA ARG A 113 10.82 8.36 -3.82
C ARG A 113 11.19 9.36 -2.72
N LEU A 114 10.22 9.81 -1.93
CA LEU A 114 10.37 10.85 -0.92
C LEU A 114 10.43 10.27 0.50
N VAL A 115 9.78 9.15 0.73
CA VAL A 115 9.71 8.48 2.02
C VAL A 115 9.75 6.95 1.88
N PRO A 116 10.41 6.21 2.78
CA PRO A 116 10.53 4.77 2.71
C PRO A 116 9.26 4.07 3.25
N PHE A 117 8.12 4.37 2.62
CA PHE A 117 6.83 3.81 3.06
C PHE A 117 6.75 2.30 2.86
N MET A 118 7.26 1.80 1.71
CA MET A 118 7.25 0.38 1.42
C MET A 118 8.05 -0.41 2.46
N GLU A 119 9.21 0.10 2.86
CA GLU A 119 10.12 -0.56 3.80
C GLU A 119 9.61 -0.51 5.23
N GLU A 120 8.95 0.58 5.63
CA GLU A 120 8.55 0.81 7.02
C GLU A 120 7.10 0.41 7.33
N PHE A 121 6.21 0.34 6.33
CA PHE A 121 4.77 0.14 6.54
C PHE A 121 4.12 -0.90 5.64
N ASN A 122 4.74 -1.30 4.54
CA ASN A 122 4.09 -2.12 3.53
C ASN A 122 4.93 -3.34 3.14
N GLN A 123 5.39 -4.09 4.14
CA GLN A 123 6.18 -5.31 3.96
C GLN A 123 5.29 -6.55 4.06
N GLU A 124 5.08 -7.22 2.94
CA GLU A 124 4.50 -8.56 2.84
C GLU A 124 5.59 -9.50 2.33
N ARG A 125 6.49 -9.90 3.24
CA ARG A 125 7.72 -10.58 2.88
C ARG A 125 7.49 -12.07 2.64
N LEU A 126 8.02 -12.58 1.52
CA LEU A 126 8.15 -14.00 1.24
C LEU A 126 9.61 -14.35 1.00
N GLN A 127 10.15 -15.26 1.81
CA GLN A 127 11.49 -15.82 1.66
C GLN A 127 11.41 -17.34 1.55
N ILE A 128 12.09 -17.91 0.56
CA ILE A 128 12.18 -19.37 0.39
C ILE A 128 13.65 -19.73 0.28
N ALA A 129 14.20 -20.31 1.34
CA ALA A 129 15.57 -20.74 1.41
C ALA A 129 15.75 -22.15 0.82
N ASN A 130 16.96 -22.47 0.39
CA ASN A 130 17.39 -23.80 -0.02
C ASN A 130 16.61 -24.38 -1.23
N LEU A 131 16.13 -23.52 -2.13
CA LEU A 131 15.70 -23.94 -3.44
C LEU A 131 16.92 -24.33 -4.29
N GLU A 132 16.74 -25.28 -5.19
CA GLU A 132 17.73 -25.57 -6.25
C GLU A 132 17.93 -24.34 -7.14
N ASP A 133 19.13 -24.16 -7.68
CA ASP A 133 19.41 -23.02 -8.56
C ASP A 133 18.51 -23.05 -9.80
N GLY A 134 17.82 -21.95 -10.02
CA GLY A 134 16.88 -21.87 -11.15
C GLY A 134 15.95 -20.67 -11.11
N LEU A 135 15.10 -20.63 -12.12
CA LEU A 135 14.02 -19.66 -12.25
C LEU A 135 12.70 -20.34 -11.88
N TYR A 136 11.96 -19.74 -10.95
CA TYR A 136 10.71 -20.27 -10.41
C TYR A 136 9.54 -19.39 -10.80
N ARG A 137 8.44 -20.02 -11.19
CA ARG A 137 7.17 -19.33 -11.42
C ARG A 137 6.43 -19.17 -10.09
N LEU A 138 6.32 -17.94 -9.63
CA LEU A 138 5.50 -17.59 -8.47
C LEU A 138 4.04 -17.48 -8.90
N THR A 139 3.20 -18.36 -8.37
CA THR A 139 1.76 -18.32 -8.61
C THR A 139 0.99 -18.18 -7.30
N ILE A 140 -0.09 -17.40 -7.29
CA ILE A 140 -1.00 -17.26 -6.17
C ILE A 140 -2.42 -17.48 -6.68
N ASP A 141 -3.16 -18.42 -6.10
CA ASP A 141 -4.52 -18.79 -6.51
C ASP A 141 -4.62 -19.11 -8.02
N GLY A 142 -3.57 -19.75 -8.57
CA GLY A 142 -3.48 -20.10 -9.97
C GLY A 142 -3.06 -18.96 -10.91
N LEU A 143 -2.91 -17.73 -10.42
CA LEU A 143 -2.44 -16.60 -11.21
C LEU A 143 -0.92 -16.53 -11.20
N LEU A 144 -0.29 -16.40 -12.36
CA LEU A 144 1.14 -16.12 -12.46
C LEU A 144 1.40 -14.69 -11.98
N ILE A 145 2.22 -14.55 -10.97
CA ILE A 145 2.62 -13.25 -10.39
C ILE A 145 3.92 -12.76 -11.01
N ASP A 146 4.95 -13.60 -10.97
CA ASP A 146 6.29 -13.27 -11.50
C ASP A 146 7.09 -14.56 -11.78
N GLU A 147 8.20 -14.42 -12.50
CA GLU A 147 9.27 -15.39 -12.57
C GLU A 147 10.47 -14.90 -11.76
N VAL A 148 10.82 -15.62 -10.69
CA VAL A 148 11.76 -15.19 -9.68
C VAL A 148 12.88 -16.21 -9.54
N SER A 149 14.14 -15.75 -9.51
CA SER A 149 15.27 -16.65 -9.28
C SER A 149 15.30 -17.19 -7.84
N SER A 150 15.87 -18.40 -7.67
CA SER A 150 16.15 -19.00 -6.37
C SER A 150 16.87 -18.03 -5.43
N GLU A 151 17.86 -17.27 -5.94
CA GLU A 151 18.61 -16.27 -5.19
C GLU A 151 17.71 -15.13 -4.68
N ARG A 152 16.82 -14.57 -5.52
CA ARG A 152 15.89 -13.53 -5.09
C ARG A 152 14.91 -14.06 -4.05
N LEU A 153 14.41 -15.29 -4.20
CA LEU A 153 13.53 -15.93 -3.22
C LEU A 153 14.26 -16.19 -1.90
N ALA A 154 15.54 -16.61 -1.95
CA ALA A 154 16.37 -16.80 -0.77
C ALA A 154 16.67 -15.49 -0.02
N ASN A 155 16.80 -14.37 -0.73
CA ASN A 155 16.97 -13.03 -0.15
C ASN A 155 15.66 -12.43 0.37
N GLY A 156 14.53 -12.97 -0.09
CA GLY A 156 13.19 -12.48 0.21
C GLY A 156 12.71 -11.41 -0.76
N ILE A 157 11.45 -11.52 -1.14
CA ILE A 157 10.72 -10.56 -1.96
C ILE A 157 9.58 -9.95 -1.16
N ASN A 158 9.18 -8.73 -1.50
CA ASN A 158 8.02 -8.08 -0.91
C ASN A 158 6.80 -8.27 -1.83
N LEU A 159 5.82 -9.07 -1.45
CA LEU A 159 4.61 -9.32 -2.26
C LEU A 159 3.76 -8.06 -2.46
N ALA A 160 3.89 -7.07 -1.58
CA ALA A 160 3.22 -5.77 -1.73
C ALA A 160 3.75 -4.93 -2.92
N ASP A 161 4.88 -5.32 -3.52
CA ASP A 161 5.40 -4.69 -4.75
C ASP A 161 4.71 -5.21 -6.02
N TYR A 162 3.89 -6.27 -5.91
CA TYR A 162 3.22 -6.92 -7.04
C TYR A 162 1.72 -6.58 -7.08
N PRO A 163 1.32 -5.60 -7.89
CA PRO A 163 -0.09 -5.16 -7.96
C PRO A 163 -1.05 -6.25 -8.49
N ASN A 164 -0.54 -7.26 -9.18
CA ASN A 164 -1.33 -8.37 -9.71
C ASN A 164 -1.61 -9.49 -8.70
N THR A 165 -1.13 -9.39 -7.45
CA THR A 165 -1.47 -10.38 -6.42
C THR A 165 -2.94 -10.27 -6.00
N PRO A 166 -3.63 -11.38 -5.69
CA PRO A 166 -5.04 -11.37 -5.27
C PRO A 166 -5.28 -10.47 -4.05
N GLN A 167 -4.39 -10.50 -3.06
CA GLN A 167 -4.49 -9.67 -1.86
C GLN A 167 -4.33 -8.18 -2.15
N TYR A 168 -3.44 -7.79 -3.07
CA TYR A 168 -3.33 -6.40 -3.50
C TYR A 168 -4.59 -5.95 -4.24
N GLN A 169 -5.13 -6.78 -5.13
CA GLN A 169 -6.37 -6.49 -5.84
C GLN A 169 -7.57 -6.40 -4.89
N GLN A 170 -7.61 -7.22 -3.85
CA GLN A 170 -8.61 -7.12 -2.79
C GLN A 170 -8.48 -5.78 -2.05
N ALA A 171 -7.27 -5.37 -1.71
CA ALA A 171 -7.00 -4.09 -1.06
C ALA A 171 -7.42 -2.89 -1.94
N MET A 172 -7.12 -2.93 -3.24
CA MET A 172 -7.58 -1.92 -4.22
C MET A 172 -9.10 -1.83 -4.26
N LYS A 173 -9.78 -2.97 -4.31
CA LYS A 173 -11.25 -3.00 -4.32
C LYS A 173 -11.83 -2.38 -3.05
N ILE A 174 -11.26 -2.68 -1.88
CA ILE A 174 -11.70 -2.10 -0.61
C ILE A 174 -11.48 -0.57 -0.62
N MET A 175 -10.35 -0.11 -1.14
CA MET A 175 -10.04 1.32 -1.27
C MET A 175 -11.11 2.02 -2.12
N TYR A 176 -11.45 1.50 -3.30
CA TYR A 176 -12.47 2.10 -4.17
C TYR A 176 -13.86 2.09 -3.54
N LEU A 177 -14.27 0.99 -2.91
CA LEU A 177 -15.54 0.93 -2.20
C LEU A 177 -15.61 1.94 -1.03
N ASN A 178 -14.48 2.19 -0.38
CA ASN A 178 -14.41 3.21 0.68
C ASN A 178 -14.49 4.64 0.10
N GLU A 179 -13.94 4.87 -1.08
CA GLU A 179 -14.11 6.15 -1.79
C GLU A 179 -15.57 6.39 -2.19
N GLU A 180 -16.24 5.37 -2.76
CA GLU A 180 -17.66 5.45 -3.09
C GLU A 180 -18.52 5.73 -1.84
N ARG A 181 -18.22 5.04 -0.73
CA ARG A 181 -18.86 5.31 0.57
C ARG A 181 -18.67 6.76 1.00
N PHE A 182 -17.45 7.29 0.87
CA PHE A 182 -17.14 8.68 1.22
C PHE A 182 -17.93 9.67 0.37
N GLU A 183 -18.08 9.44 -0.93
CA GLU A 183 -18.86 10.32 -1.80
C GLU A 183 -20.36 10.34 -1.43
N VAL A 184 -20.92 9.19 -1.06
CA VAL A 184 -22.30 9.13 -0.56
C VAL A 184 -22.43 9.91 0.77
N GLU A 185 -21.51 9.67 1.71
CA GLU A 185 -21.51 10.36 3.01
C GLU A 185 -21.34 11.88 2.84
N LYS A 186 -20.50 12.31 1.91
CA LYS A 186 -20.29 13.71 1.58
C LYS A 186 -21.58 14.37 1.13
N ARG A 187 -22.37 13.74 0.26
CA ARG A 187 -23.68 14.25 -0.19
C ARG A 187 -24.66 14.43 0.97
N PHE A 188 -24.69 13.48 1.92
CA PHE A 188 -25.50 13.62 3.12
C PHE A 188 -25.07 14.81 3.98
N ARG A 189 -23.77 15.03 4.15
CA ARG A 189 -23.24 16.18 4.89
C ARG A 189 -23.56 17.51 4.20
N GLU A 190 -23.38 17.57 2.90
CA GLU A 190 -23.70 18.75 2.09
C GLU A 190 -25.18 19.10 2.20
N TYR A 191 -26.06 18.10 2.07
CA TYR A 191 -27.49 18.27 2.27
C TYR A 191 -27.82 18.82 3.67
N LEU A 192 -27.32 18.18 4.72
CA LEU A 192 -27.60 18.57 6.10
C LEU A 192 -27.07 19.97 6.45
N TRP A 193 -25.89 20.31 6.04
CA TRP A 193 -25.25 21.55 6.45
C TRP A 193 -25.60 22.72 5.54
N THR A 194 -25.69 22.49 4.26
CA THR A 194 -25.92 23.56 3.29
C THR A 194 -27.41 23.75 3.00
N GLU A 195 -28.07 22.68 2.59
CA GLU A 195 -29.47 22.79 2.16
C GLU A 195 -30.42 22.80 3.36
N TYR A 196 -30.45 21.73 4.16
CA TYR A 196 -31.41 21.61 5.25
C TYR A 196 -31.24 22.71 6.31
N SER A 197 -30.03 22.92 6.81
CA SER A 197 -29.80 23.90 7.88
C SER A 197 -30.03 25.34 7.39
N PHE A 198 -29.62 25.65 6.15
CA PHE A 198 -29.90 26.96 5.53
C PHE A 198 -31.40 27.17 5.31
N LEU A 199 -32.08 26.26 4.63
CA LEU A 199 -33.52 26.37 4.34
C LEU A 199 -34.35 26.44 5.62
N LYS A 200 -33.97 25.69 6.67
CA LYS A 200 -34.64 25.77 7.97
C LYS A 200 -34.46 27.13 8.62
N LYS A 201 -33.27 27.72 8.55
CA LYS A 201 -32.98 29.04 9.11
C LYS A 201 -33.77 30.14 8.38
N GLU A 202 -33.92 30.01 7.06
CA GLU A 202 -34.64 30.96 6.23
C GLU A 202 -36.16 30.72 6.21
N GLY A 203 -36.69 29.72 6.95
CA GLY A 203 -38.10 29.39 6.98
C GLY A 203 -38.66 28.81 5.68
N MET A 204 -37.78 28.23 4.86
CA MET A 204 -38.12 27.67 3.53
C MET A 204 -38.38 26.17 3.54
N LEU A 205 -38.28 25.50 4.69
CA LEU A 205 -38.68 24.11 4.84
C LEU A 205 -40.17 24.01 5.05
N PHE A 206 -40.85 23.27 4.17
CA PHE A 206 -42.28 22.96 4.25
C PHE A 206 -42.51 21.61 4.92
#